data_d8d19dae7784ca74dfecd687d7bfd82c
#
_entry.id   d8d19dae7784ca74dfecd687d7bfd82c
#
_cell.length_a   1.000
_cell.length_b   1.000
_cell.length_c   1.000
_cell.angle_alpha   90.00
_cell.angle_beta   90.00
_cell.angle_gamma   90.00
#
_symmetry.space_group_name_H-M   'P 1'
#
loop_
_entity.id
_entity.type
_entity.pdbx_description
1 polymer ?
#
loop_
_entity_poly.entity_id
_entity_poly.type
_entity_poly.pdbx_seq_one_letter_code
_entity_poly.pdbx_strand_id
1 'polypeptide(L)'
;MTEQVSFSPEVKKVTNKSNGNTEVLLVISNSSLKGKADDLNEFLGKTVNIMIVPENYSYSVPFDKSVDKPTMEYKVYSDGTVQVGKQEQTQLDVDGKGNVDIVQKSFSVDKEVIDEYILNAGSFSFPGEINPREVLQQLAQGVSMSEIAAELEFSESALINELEKARRELAPFADAWKKANASGNVLPVEXXXXLIQLTLKLILFQKMKMMKNETQKKLKHQLKSQAKL
;
A
#
# COMPACT_ATOMS: atom_id res chain seq x y z
N MET A 1 -7.32 28.14 19.31
CA MET A 1 -6.50 27.00 18.82
C MET A 1 -7.04 25.74 19.44
N THR A 2 -7.37 24.74 18.62
CA THR A 2 -7.78 23.43 19.11
C THR A 2 -6.52 22.67 19.49
N GLU A 3 -6.29 22.52 20.77
CA GLU A 3 -5.16 21.71 21.24
C GLU A 3 -5.44 20.24 20.98
N GLN A 4 -4.54 19.60 20.24
CA GLN A 4 -4.62 18.18 19.95
C GLN A 4 -3.48 17.45 20.66
N VAL A 5 -3.82 16.44 21.44
CA VAL A 5 -2.83 15.60 22.13
C VAL A 5 -2.88 14.22 21.47
N SER A 6 -1.74 13.79 20.94
CA SER A 6 -1.59 12.47 20.31
C SER A 6 -0.73 11.55 21.18
N PHE A 7 -1.17 10.33 21.38
CA PHE A 7 -0.46 9.29 22.16
C PHE A 7 -0.94 7.91 21.71
N SER A 8 -0.14 6.88 22.02
CA SER A 8 -0.48 5.47 21.72
C SER A 8 -0.82 4.74 23.02
N PRO A 9 -2.12 4.55 23.31
CA PRO A 9 -2.53 3.84 24.50
C PRO A 9 -2.78 2.36 24.24
N GLU A 10 -2.67 1.54 25.28
CA GLU A 10 -3.23 0.20 25.28
C GLU A 10 -4.71 0.28 25.70
N VAL A 11 -5.62 -0.32 24.94
CA VAL A 11 -7.01 -0.47 25.36
C VAL A 11 -7.08 -1.63 26.35
N LYS A 12 -7.12 -1.32 27.61
CA LYS A 12 -7.03 -2.31 28.69
C LYS A 12 -8.36 -2.98 28.99
N LYS A 13 -9.45 -2.24 28.89
CA LYS A 13 -10.78 -2.75 29.23
C LYS A 13 -11.87 -1.95 28.53
N VAL A 14 -12.89 -2.66 28.09
CA VAL A 14 -14.15 -2.07 27.61
C VAL A 14 -15.28 -2.65 28.47
N THR A 15 -16.10 -1.82 29.07
CA THR A 15 -17.19 -2.23 29.96
C THR A 15 -18.49 -1.55 29.52
N ASN A 16 -19.44 -2.34 29.09
CA ASN A 16 -20.80 -1.86 28.80
C ASN A 16 -21.62 -1.87 30.07
N LYS A 17 -22.15 -0.72 30.44
CA LYS A 17 -22.97 -0.56 31.64
C LYS A 17 -24.46 -0.69 31.33
N SER A 18 -25.25 -1.08 32.35
CA SER A 18 -26.71 -1.27 32.22
C SER A 18 -27.46 0.02 31.86
N ASN A 19 -26.86 1.19 32.09
CA ASN A 19 -27.42 2.51 31.76
C ASN A 19 -27.18 2.93 30.30
N GLY A 20 -26.60 2.03 29.47
CA GLY A 20 -26.31 2.31 28.06
C GLY A 20 -24.96 2.96 27.80
N ASN A 21 -24.23 3.29 28.85
CA ASN A 21 -22.88 3.89 28.71
C ASN A 21 -21.81 2.81 28.53
N THR A 22 -20.78 3.12 27.75
CA THR A 22 -19.59 2.28 27.63
C THR A 22 -18.40 3.01 28.25
N GLU A 23 -17.72 2.36 29.15
CA GLU A 23 -16.44 2.83 29.70
C GLU A 23 -15.29 2.16 28.96
N VAL A 24 -14.32 2.95 28.54
CA VAL A 24 -13.09 2.46 27.93
C VAL A 24 -11.92 2.89 28.83
N LEU A 25 -11.14 1.92 29.28
CA LEU A 25 -9.92 2.16 30.06
C LEU A 25 -8.72 2.10 29.12
N LEU A 26 -8.06 3.23 28.96
CA LEU A 26 -6.83 3.37 28.20
C LEU A 26 -5.65 3.47 29.14
N VAL A 27 -4.61 2.70 28.90
CA VAL A 27 -3.36 2.76 29.65
C VAL A 27 -2.28 3.31 28.72
N ILE A 28 -1.65 4.38 29.16
CA ILE A 28 -0.64 5.09 28.38
C ILE A 28 0.70 4.96 29.10
N SER A 29 1.74 4.58 28.38
CA SER A 29 3.08 4.49 28.98
C SER A 29 3.64 5.89 29.27
N ASN A 30 4.47 5.99 30.28
CA ASN A 30 5.14 7.25 30.63
C ASN A 30 5.98 7.80 29.49
N SER A 31 6.55 6.92 28.64
CA SER A 31 7.31 7.32 27.46
C SER A 31 6.43 8.00 26.40
N SER A 32 5.21 7.50 26.21
CA SER A 32 4.23 8.10 25.28
C SER A 32 3.68 9.43 25.77
N LEU A 33 3.65 9.62 27.08
CA LEU A 33 3.13 10.85 27.72
C LEU A 33 4.20 11.92 27.94
N LYS A 34 5.47 11.65 27.63
CA LYS A 34 6.56 12.59 27.91
C LYS A 34 6.28 13.97 27.31
N GLY A 35 6.13 14.97 28.21
CA GLY A 35 5.82 16.35 27.86
C GLY A 35 4.35 16.64 27.53
N LYS A 36 3.46 15.64 27.64
CA LYS A 36 2.04 15.79 27.26
C LYS A 36 1.07 15.55 28.42
N ALA A 37 1.58 15.23 29.60
CA ALA A 37 0.74 14.86 30.74
C ALA A 37 -0.12 16.05 31.23
N ASP A 38 0.45 17.24 31.23
CA ASP A 38 -0.26 18.44 31.65
C ASP A 38 -1.38 18.80 30.65
N ASP A 39 -1.06 18.70 29.34
CA ASP A 39 -2.06 18.94 28.27
C ASP A 39 -3.23 17.97 28.40
N LEU A 40 -2.94 16.68 28.68
CA LEU A 40 -3.98 15.67 28.87
C LEU A 40 -4.85 15.98 30.09
N ASN A 41 -4.24 16.47 31.18
CA ASN A 41 -4.96 16.84 32.39
C ASN A 41 -5.93 18.02 32.17
N GLU A 42 -5.66 18.89 31.19
CA GLU A 42 -6.56 19.99 30.86
C GLU A 42 -7.89 19.51 30.28
N PHE A 43 -7.96 18.28 29.79
CA PHE A 43 -9.21 17.70 29.28
C PHE A 43 -10.08 17.06 30.35
N LEU A 44 -9.65 17.03 31.61
CA LEU A 44 -10.46 16.47 32.69
C LEU A 44 -11.82 17.19 32.79
N GLY A 45 -12.88 16.39 32.75
CA GLY A 45 -14.26 16.89 32.81
C GLY A 45 -14.79 17.47 31.51
N LYS A 46 -13.99 17.48 30.43
CA LYS A 46 -14.43 17.97 29.13
C LYS A 46 -14.91 16.82 28.24
N THR A 47 -15.82 17.11 27.34
CA THR A 47 -16.17 16.19 26.25
C THR A 47 -15.13 16.35 25.15
N VAL A 48 -14.50 15.23 24.78
CA VAL A 48 -13.45 15.20 23.75
C VAL A 48 -13.81 14.23 22.65
N ASN A 49 -13.30 14.45 21.46
CA ASN A 49 -13.36 13.50 20.36
C ASN A 49 -12.13 12.60 20.43
N ILE A 50 -12.35 11.29 20.50
CA ILE A 50 -11.26 10.31 20.54
C ILE A 50 -11.37 9.39 19.33
N MET A 51 -10.28 9.26 18.60
CA MET A 51 -10.15 8.33 17.49
C MET A 51 -9.16 7.23 17.88
N ILE A 52 -9.57 5.98 17.66
CA ILE A 52 -8.73 4.82 17.97
C ILE A 52 -8.37 4.14 16.65
N VAL A 53 -7.07 4.17 16.33
CA VAL A 53 -6.51 3.57 15.12
C VAL A 53 -5.57 2.44 15.56
N PRO A 54 -5.69 1.22 14.99
CA PRO A 54 -4.78 0.14 15.38
C PRO A 54 -3.34 0.41 14.93
N GLU A 55 -2.38 -0.04 15.72
CA GLU A 55 -0.95 -0.01 15.35
C GLU A 55 -0.52 -1.27 14.61
N ASN A 56 -1.34 -2.33 14.67
CA ASN A 56 -1.07 -3.62 14.04
C ASN A 56 -2.31 -4.10 13.29
N TYR A 57 -2.11 -4.69 12.14
CA TYR A 57 -3.17 -5.21 11.28
C TYR A 57 -3.01 -6.71 11.13
N SER A 58 -4.03 -7.46 11.54
CA SER A 58 -4.05 -8.92 11.40
C SER A 58 -4.69 -9.32 10.08
N TYR A 59 -4.12 -10.33 9.44
CA TYR A 59 -4.66 -10.91 8.22
C TYR A 59 -4.49 -12.44 8.29
N SER A 60 -5.29 -13.16 7.52
CA SER A 60 -5.27 -14.64 7.51
C SER A 60 -4.83 -15.16 6.15
N VAL A 61 -4.01 -16.19 6.18
CA VAL A 61 -3.56 -16.89 4.96
C VAL A 61 -4.01 -18.35 5.06
N PRO A 62 -4.66 -18.86 4.00
CA PRO A 62 -5.02 -20.29 3.98
C PRO A 62 -3.77 -21.16 3.73
N PHE A 63 -3.62 -22.18 4.53
CA PHE A 63 -2.53 -23.15 4.50
C PHE A 63 -3.08 -24.55 4.22
N ASP A 64 -2.40 -25.29 3.38
CA ASP A 64 -2.62 -26.72 3.22
C ASP A 64 -2.01 -27.42 4.44
N LYS A 65 -2.87 -28.04 5.25
CA LYS A 65 -2.47 -28.71 6.49
C LYS A 65 -1.56 -29.92 6.27
N SER A 66 -1.70 -30.58 5.12
CA SER A 66 -0.93 -31.81 4.82
C SER A 66 0.56 -31.54 4.58
N VAL A 67 0.87 -30.38 3.98
CA VAL A 67 2.25 -29.99 3.64
C VAL A 67 2.72 -28.78 4.45
N ASP A 68 1.84 -28.19 5.23
CA ASP A 68 2.05 -26.98 6.03
C ASP A 68 2.58 -25.80 5.21
N LYS A 69 2.01 -25.61 4.02
CA LYS A 69 2.40 -24.53 3.10
C LYS A 69 1.21 -23.63 2.78
N PRO A 70 1.44 -22.32 2.57
CA PRO A 70 0.36 -21.43 2.14
C PRO A 70 -0.15 -21.85 0.76
N THR A 71 -1.45 -21.70 0.53
CA THR A 71 -2.05 -21.97 -0.79
C THR A 71 -1.89 -20.78 -1.73
N MET A 72 -1.40 -19.66 -1.21
CA MET A 72 -1.12 -18.43 -1.96
C MET A 72 0.34 -18.06 -1.80
N GLU A 73 0.96 -17.59 -2.86
CA GLU A 73 2.34 -17.11 -2.87
C GLU A 73 2.37 -15.63 -3.25
N TYR A 74 3.16 -14.86 -2.53
CA TYR A 74 3.39 -13.45 -2.83
C TYR A 74 4.73 -13.30 -3.55
N LYS A 75 4.68 -12.79 -4.76
CA LYS A 75 5.88 -12.52 -5.58
C LYS A 75 6.17 -11.03 -5.50
N VAL A 76 7.32 -10.69 -4.97
CA VAL A 76 7.75 -9.30 -4.77
C VAL A 76 8.77 -8.94 -5.85
N TYR A 77 8.52 -7.85 -6.55
CA TYR A 77 9.38 -7.37 -7.64
C TYR A 77 10.27 -6.21 -7.17
N SER A 78 11.34 -5.96 -7.91
CA SER A 78 12.34 -4.94 -7.56
C SER A 78 11.81 -3.49 -7.57
N ASP A 79 10.65 -3.26 -8.18
CA ASP A 79 9.94 -1.97 -8.11
C ASP A 79 9.01 -1.87 -6.90
N GLY A 80 9.01 -2.87 -6.02
CA GLY A 80 8.13 -2.93 -4.86
C GLY A 80 6.74 -3.46 -5.13
N THR A 81 6.39 -3.77 -6.38
CA THR A 81 5.09 -4.37 -6.71
C THR A 81 5.01 -5.78 -6.12
N VAL A 82 3.86 -6.11 -5.54
CA VAL A 82 3.58 -7.45 -4.99
C VAL A 82 2.40 -8.05 -5.73
N GLN A 83 2.59 -9.24 -6.27
CA GLN A 83 1.55 -10.00 -6.95
C GLN A 83 1.23 -11.27 -6.18
N VAL A 84 -0.05 -11.63 -6.15
CA VAL A 84 -0.53 -12.87 -5.52
C VAL A 84 -0.72 -13.93 -6.60
N GLY A 85 -0.01 -15.03 -6.46
CA GLY A 85 -0.21 -16.23 -7.27
C GLY A 85 -0.87 -17.31 -6.43
N LYS A 86 -1.80 -18.05 -7.01
CA LYS A 86 -2.26 -19.30 -6.40
C LYS A 86 -1.19 -20.34 -6.65
N GLN A 87 -0.79 -21.06 -5.60
CA GLN A 87 0.07 -22.22 -5.79
C GLN A 87 -0.75 -23.30 -6.49
N GLU A 88 -0.30 -23.74 -7.65
CA GLU A 88 -0.88 -24.91 -8.31
C GLU A 88 -0.62 -26.14 -7.43
N GLN A 89 -1.69 -26.79 -7.02
CA GLN A 89 -1.58 -28.05 -6.30
C GLN A 89 -1.02 -29.11 -7.24
N THR A 90 0.21 -29.52 -6.96
CA THR A 90 0.89 -30.57 -7.71
C THR A 90 0.65 -31.97 -7.13
N GLN A 91 -0.05 -32.08 -6.02
CA GLN A 91 -0.36 -33.37 -5.45
C GLN A 91 -1.62 -33.99 -6.07
N LEU A 92 -1.48 -35.13 -6.66
CA LEU A 92 -2.60 -36.00 -7.02
C LEU A 92 -3.39 -36.34 -5.75
N ASP A 93 -4.69 -36.26 -5.87
CA ASP A 93 -5.63 -36.69 -4.84
C ASP A 93 -5.48 -38.21 -4.59
N VAL A 94 -4.68 -38.53 -3.58
CA VAL A 94 -4.39 -39.94 -3.24
C VAL A 94 -5.60 -40.64 -2.62
N ASP A 95 -6.52 -39.84 -2.03
CA ASP A 95 -7.68 -40.36 -1.30
C ASP A 95 -8.97 -40.37 -2.13
N GLY A 96 -8.95 -39.83 -3.36
CA GLY A 96 -10.11 -39.80 -4.25
C GLY A 96 -11.27 -38.92 -3.78
N LYS A 97 -11.08 -38.08 -2.75
CA LYS A 97 -12.12 -37.25 -2.17
C LYS A 97 -11.96 -35.76 -2.52
N GLY A 98 -10.88 -35.37 -3.15
CA GLY A 98 -10.67 -34.02 -3.68
C GLY A 98 -10.64 -32.89 -2.65
N ASN A 99 -10.67 -33.18 -1.38
CA ASN A 99 -10.72 -32.16 -0.33
C ASN A 99 -9.34 -31.97 0.31
N VAL A 100 -8.77 -30.80 0.09
CA VAL A 100 -7.58 -30.36 0.82
C VAL A 100 -8.03 -29.80 2.15
N ASP A 101 -7.43 -30.27 3.24
CA ASP A 101 -7.71 -29.76 4.58
C ASP A 101 -7.03 -28.38 4.75
N ILE A 102 -7.80 -27.31 4.58
CA ILE A 102 -7.31 -25.94 4.64
C ILE A 102 -7.50 -25.38 6.07
N VAL A 103 -6.40 -24.89 6.64
CA VAL A 103 -6.41 -24.19 7.93
C VAL A 103 -6.04 -22.71 7.73
N GLN A 104 -6.71 -21.82 8.43
CA GLN A 104 -6.39 -20.41 8.40
C GLN A 104 -5.33 -20.09 9.46
N LYS A 105 -4.17 -19.57 9.02
CA LYS A 105 -3.14 -19.06 9.92
C LYS A 105 -3.18 -17.54 9.94
N SER A 106 -3.20 -16.95 11.15
CA SER A 106 -3.22 -15.51 11.35
C SER A 106 -1.80 -14.95 11.47
N PHE A 107 -1.60 -13.81 10.85
CA PHE A 107 -0.35 -13.04 10.87
C PHE A 107 -0.68 -11.61 11.26
N SER A 108 0.33 -10.86 11.67
CA SER A 108 0.17 -9.45 12.04
C SER A 108 1.31 -8.63 11.45
N VAL A 109 1.01 -7.42 11.03
CA VAL A 109 1.99 -6.49 10.47
C VAL A 109 1.75 -5.10 11.05
N ASP A 110 2.83 -4.37 11.32
CA ASP A 110 2.80 -3.05 11.91
C ASP A 110 2.29 -2.01 10.89
N LYS A 111 1.55 -1.04 11.38
CA LYS A 111 1.01 0.08 10.59
C LYS A 111 2.11 0.77 9.77
N GLU A 112 3.27 1.04 10.41
CA GLU A 112 4.41 1.69 9.75
C GLU A 112 4.89 0.94 8.50
N VAL A 113 4.91 -0.40 8.58
CA VAL A 113 5.32 -1.26 7.46
C VAL A 113 4.32 -1.15 6.31
N ILE A 114 3.03 -1.08 6.62
CA ILE A 114 1.99 -0.94 5.61
C ILE A 114 2.09 0.45 4.95
N ASP A 115 2.22 1.50 5.75
CA ASP A 115 2.36 2.86 5.25
C ASP A 115 3.63 2.99 4.39
N GLU A 116 4.74 2.40 4.83
CA GLU A 116 5.99 2.36 4.06
C GLU A 116 5.82 1.62 2.71
N TYR A 117 5.12 0.49 2.72
CA TYR A 117 4.79 -0.25 1.49
C TYR A 117 3.94 0.60 0.53
N ILE A 118 2.88 1.24 1.03
CA ILE A 118 2.00 2.09 0.21
C ILE A 118 2.80 3.23 -0.45
N LEU A 119 3.73 3.83 0.29
CA LEU A 119 4.55 4.93 -0.21
C LEU A 119 5.57 4.49 -1.27
N ASN A 120 6.16 3.30 -1.12
CA ASN A 120 7.32 2.87 -1.90
C ASN A 120 7.02 1.82 -2.99
N ALA A 121 5.90 1.11 -2.93
CA ALA A 121 5.56 0.10 -3.94
C ALA A 121 5.43 0.73 -5.34
N GLY A 122 5.94 0.06 -6.36
CA GLY A 122 5.81 0.53 -7.76
C GLY A 122 4.36 0.65 -8.18
N SER A 123 3.56 -0.35 -7.83
CA SER A 123 2.11 -0.32 -8.04
C SER A 123 1.40 -1.20 -7.01
N PHE A 124 0.16 -0.88 -6.72
CA PHE A 124 -0.74 -1.70 -5.92
C PHE A 124 -2.18 -1.39 -6.36
N SER A 125 -3.08 -2.29 -6.04
CA SER A 125 -4.51 -2.10 -6.31
C SER A 125 -5.26 -1.89 -4.99
N PHE A 126 -6.06 -0.85 -4.95
CA PHE A 126 -6.98 -0.59 -3.85
C PHE A 126 -8.33 -0.15 -4.45
N PRO A 127 -9.40 -0.92 -4.25
CA PRO A 127 -10.71 -0.62 -4.85
C PRO A 127 -11.54 0.38 -4.04
N GLY A 128 -10.92 1.19 -3.22
CA GLY A 128 -11.57 2.24 -2.41
C GLY A 128 -11.75 3.55 -3.17
N GLU A 129 -12.32 4.51 -2.48
CA GLU A 129 -12.69 5.82 -3.06
C GLU A 129 -11.53 6.82 -3.01
N ILE A 130 -10.42 6.49 -2.35
CA ILE A 130 -9.26 7.36 -2.20
C ILE A 130 -8.01 6.73 -2.82
N ASN A 131 -7.00 7.55 -3.08
CA ASN A 131 -5.64 7.08 -3.33
C ASN A 131 -4.87 7.10 -2.00
N PRO A 132 -4.66 5.95 -1.34
CA PRO A 132 -4.03 5.96 -0.03
C PRO A 132 -2.59 6.50 -0.05
N ARG A 133 -1.89 6.38 -1.18
CA ARG A 133 -0.53 6.93 -1.33
C ARG A 133 -0.54 8.45 -1.27
N GLU A 134 -1.46 9.10 -1.98
CA GLU A 134 -1.57 10.57 -1.98
C GLU A 134 -1.89 11.10 -0.59
N VAL A 135 -2.82 10.43 0.11
CA VAL A 135 -3.17 10.78 1.50
C VAL A 135 -1.94 10.69 2.41
N LEU A 136 -1.19 9.57 2.35
CA LEU A 136 0.00 9.39 3.17
C LEU A 136 1.11 10.39 2.82
N GLN A 137 1.27 10.73 1.54
CA GLN A 137 2.25 11.73 1.09
C GLN A 137 1.90 13.13 1.63
N GLN A 138 0.64 13.52 1.59
CA GLN A 138 0.19 14.81 2.15
C GLN A 138 0.40 14.86 3.67
N LEU A 139 0.07 13.78 4.38
CA LEU A 139 0.31 13.66 5.83
C LEU A 139 1.81 13.79 6.16
N ALA A 140 2.68 13.16 5.36
CA ALA A 140 4.14 13.24 5.52
C ALA A 140 4.67 14.66 5.27
N GLN A 141 3.97 15.46 4.47
CA GLN A 141 4.29 16.86 4.21
C GLN A 141 3.75 17.79 5.32
N GLY A 142 3.03 17.25 6.30
CA GLY A 142 2.49 18.00 7.43
C GLY A 142 1.09 18.57 7.20
N VAL A 143 0.42 18.19 6.10
CA VAL A 143 -0.99 18.56 5.88
C VAL A 143 -1.86 17.78 6.87
N SER A 144 -2.79 18.44 7.51
CA SER A 144 -3.66 17.79 8.49
C SER A 144 -4.70 16.88 7.82
N MET A 145 -5.15 15.85 8.54
CA MET A 145 -6.18 14.94 8.05
C MET A 145 -7.47 15.68 7.68
N SER A 146 -7.83 16.73 8.43
CA SER A 146 -9.04 17.53 8.15
C SER A 146 -8.91 18.35 6.88
N GLU A 147 -7.72 18.86 6.56
CA GLU A 147 -7.47 19.58 5.30
C GLU A 147 -7.55 18.65 4.10
N ILE A 148 -6.93 17.47 4.20
CA ILE A 148 -6.98 16.44 3.15
C ILE A 148 -8.43 15.99 2.92
N ALA A 149 -9.18 15.76 4.00
CA ALA A 149 -10.60 15.37 3.91
C ALA A 149 -11.43 16.44 3.20
N ALA A 150 -11.21 17.72 3.54
CA ALA A 150 -11.91 18.82 2.89
C ALA A 150 -11.56 18.91 1.39
N GLU A 151 -10.30 18.73 1.02
CA GLU A 151 -9.86 18.71 -0.39
C GLU A 151 -10.53 17.58 -1.19
N LEU A 152 -10.67 16.41 -0.58
CA LEU A 152 -11.24 15.22 -1.22
C LEU A 152 -12.79 15.15 -1.10
N GLU A 153 -13.42 16.15 -0.50
CA GLU A 153 -14.88 16.19 -0.24
C GLU A 153 -15.37 15.06 0.68
N PHE A 154 -14.52 14.62 1.60
CA PHE A 154 -14.83 13.63 2.63
C PHE A 154 -15.01 14.29 3.99
N SER A 155 -15.74 13.64 4.89
CA SER A 155 -15.56 13.94 6.31
C SER A 155 -14.23 13.32 6.79
N GLU A 156 -13.62 13.93 7.80
CA GLU A 156 -12.36 13.41 8.36
C GLU A 156 -12.50 11.93 8.77
N SER A 157 -13.62 11.57 9.41
CA SER A 157 -13.87 10.19 9.83
C SER A 157 -14.04 9.23 8.64
N ALA A 158 -14.66 9.68 7.55
CA ALA A 158 -14.81 8.86 6.35
C ALA A 158 -13.44 8.63 5.67
N LEU A 159 -12.62 9.68 5.56
CA LEU A 159 -11.26 9.56 5.00
C LEU A 159 -10.40 8.58 5.81
N ILE A 160 -10.45 8.69 7.14
CA ILE A 160 -9.72 7.77 8.01
C ILE A 160 -10.21 6.33 7.82
N ASN A 161 -11.52 6.11 7.74
CA ASN A 161 -12.07 4.77 7.53
C ASN A 161 -11.61 4.17 6.18
N GLU A 162 -11.55 4.97 5.12
CA GLU A 162 -11.03 4.51 3.82
C GLU A 162 -9.53 4.19 3.89
N LEU A 163 -8.75 5.02 4.58
CA LEU A 163 -7.32 4.75 4.79
C LEU A 163 -7.09 3.48 5.63
N GLU A 164 -7.90 3.28 6.66
CA GLU A 164 -7.88 2.07 7.49
C GLU A 164 -8.26 0.83 6.69
N LYS A 165 -9.22 0.95 5.80
CA LYS A 165 -9.63 -0.13 4.87
C LYS A 165 -8.45 -0.47 3.94
N ALA A 166 -7.78 0.54 3.38
CA ALA A 166 -6.59 0.34 2.55
C ALA A 166 -5.49 -0.41 3.32
N ARG A 167 -5.22 -0.01 4.56
CA ARG A 167 -4.22 -0.68 5.42
C ARG A 167 -4.56 -2.15 5.64
N ARG A 168 -5.83 -2.47 5.93
CA ARG A 168 -6.26 -3.87 6.13
C ARG A 168 -6.08 -4.70 4.87
N GLU A 169 -6.46 -4.17 3.72
CA GLU A 169 -6.38 -4.88 2.45
C GLU A 169 -4.92 -5.06 1.99
N LEU A 170 -4.07 -4.08 2.26
CA LEU A 170 -2.67 -4.11 1.83
C LEU A 170 -1.74 -4.77 2.85
N ALA A 171 -2.21 -5.12 4.04
CA ALA A 171 -1.42 -5.74 5.09
C ALA A 171 -0.64 -6.99 4.63
N PRO A 172 -1.26 -7.98 3.95
CA PRO A 172 -0.50 -9.16 3.50
C PRO A 172 0.56 -8.84 2.45
N PHE A 173 0.32 -7.84 1.61
CA PHE A 173 1.28 -7.38 0.60
C PHE A 173 2.48 -6.69 1.25
N ALA A 174 2.22 -5.84 2.24
CA ALA A 174 3.25 -5.13 2.98
C ALA A 174 4.15 -6.09 3.76
N ASP A 175 3.58 -7.11 4.39
CA ASP A 175 4.33 -8.13 5.12
C ASP A 175 5.23 -8.94 4.16
N ALA A 176 4.69 -9.34 3.02
CA ALA A 176 5.46 -10.04 1.99
C ALA A 176 6.61 -9.17 1.45
N TRP A 177 6.32 -7.90 1.18
CA TRP A 177 7.30 -6.92 0.73
C TRP A 177 8.44 -6.72 1.74
N LYS A 178 8.10 -6.56 3.02
CA LYS A 178 9.09 -6.44 4.11
C LYS A 178 9.99 -7.68 4.18
N LYS A 179 9.39 -8.88 4.15
CA LYS A 179 10.12 -10.17 4.24
C LYS A 179 11.04 -10.37 3.04
N ALA A 180 10.57 -10.06 1.83
CA ALA A 180 11.36 -10.21 0.60
C ALA A 180 12.56 -9.26 0.60
N ASN A 181 12.37 -8.01 1.00
CA ASN A 181 13.45 -7.03 1.09
C ASN A 181 14.49 -7.43 2.16
N ALA A 182 14.05 -7.91 3.31
CA ALA A 182 14.93 -8.38 4.37
C ALA A 182 15.76 -9.60 3.97
N SER A 183 15.18 -10.49 3.15
CA SER A 183 15.85 -11.73 2.70
C SER A 183 16.56 -11.62 1.36
N GLY A 184 16.40 -10.50 0.65
CA GLY A 184 16.93 -10.30 -0.70
C GLY A 184 16.20 -11.10 -1.78
N ASN A 185 15.03 -11.65 -1.46
CA ASN A 185 14.22 -12.48 -2.38
C ASN A 185 13.27 -11.60 -3.21
N VAL A 186 13.86 -10.67 -3.95
CA VAL A 186 13.10 -9.73 -4.79
C VAL A 186 13.33 -10.09 -6.25
N LEU A 187 12.23 -10.28 -6.99
CA LEU A 187 12.28 -10.67 -8.41
C LEU A 187 12.60 -9.46 -9.30
N PRO A 188 13.40 -9.62 -10.36
CA PRO A 188 13.59 -8.53 -11.32
C PRO A 188 12.28 -8.24 -12.07
N VAL A 189 12.02 -6.97 -12.41
CA VAL A 189 10.87 -6.57 -13.22
C VAL A 189 11.22 -6.86 -14.68
N GLU A 190 10.78 -7.97 -15.17
CA GLU A 190 11.04 -8.40 -16.57
C GLU A 190 10.35 -7.55 -17.62
N UNK A 191 9.39 -7.05 -17.29
CA UNK A 191 8.59 -6.30 -18.23
C UNK A 191 9.10 -4.93 -18.60
N UNK A 192 9.65 -4.39 -17.85
CA UNK A 192 10.09 -3.07 -18.07
C UNK A 192 11.25 -2.99 -19.03
N UNK A 193 11.90 -3.87 -19.07
CA UNK A 193 13.03 -3.87 -19.94
C UNK A 193 12.67 -4.20 -21.37
N UNK A 194 11.85 -4.79 -21.38
CA UNK A 194 11.36 -5.13 -22.67
C UNK A 194 10.53 -4.01 -23.29
N LEU A 195 9.78 -3.40 -22.54
CA LEU A 195 9.00 -2.25 -23.03
C LEU A 195 9.92 -1.08 -23.34
N ILE A 196 10.87 -0.79 -22.49
CA ILE A 196 11.86 0.28 -22.69
C ILE A 196 12.68 0.00 -23.97
N GLN A 197 13.11 -1.22 -24.16
CA GLN A 197 13.86 -1.60 -25.39
C GLN A 197 12.98 -1.48 -26.64
N LEU A 198 11.72 -1.89 -26.56
CA LEU A 198 10.77 -1.73 -27.67
C LEU A 198 10.50 -0.25 -27.96
N THR A 199 10.31 0.55 -26.93
CA THR A 199 10.08 2.00 -27.08
C THR A 199 11.32 2.69 -27.66
N LEU A 200 12.52 2.36 -27.19
CA LEU A 200 13.78 2.89 -27.75
C LEU A 200 13.97 2.48 -29.21
N LYS A 201 13.69 1.23 -29.55
CA LYS A 201 13.75 0.73 -30.93
C LYS A 201 12.76 1.48 -31.83
N LEU A 202 11.54 1.74 -31.34
CA LEU A 202 10.52 2.47 -32.06
C LEU A 202 10.92 3.93 -32.31
N ILE A 203 11.46 4.59 -31.27
CA ILE A 203 11.95 5.98 -31.36
C ILE A 203 13.12 6.07 -32.36
N LEU A 204 14.08 5.15 -32.28
CA LEU A 204 15.23 5.09 -33.22
C LEU A 204 14.75 4.84 -34.63
N PHE A 205 13.79 3.94 -34.83
CA PHE A 205 13.22 3.63 -36.16
C PHE A 205 12.52 4.86 -36.73
N GLN A 206 11.72 5.58 -35.92
CA GLN A 206 11.05 6.80 -36.38
C GLN A 206 12.06 7.90 -36.74
N LYS A 207 13.12 8.05 -35.94
CA LYS A 207 14.20 9.03 -36.18
C LYS A 207 14.94 8.71 -37.50
N MET A 208 15.26 7.44 -37.75
CA MET A 208 15.87 7.00 -38.98
C MET A 208 14.96 7.24 -40.21
N LYS A 209 13.64 7.01 -40.05
CA LYS A 209 12.65 7.26 -41.13
C LYS A 209 12.57 8.74 -41.45
N MET A 210 12.61 9.62 -40.48
CA MET A 210 12.63 11.07 -40.68
C MET A 210 13.91 11.53 -41.39
N MET A 211 15.07 11.02 -40.95
CA MET A 211 16.36 11.34 -41.58
C MET A 211 16.42 10.89 -43.05
N LYS A 212 15.91 9.69 -43.35
CA LYS A 212 15.81 9.19 -44.74
C LYS A 212 14.93 10.10 -45.61
N ASN A 213 13.79 10.53 -45.08
CA ASN A 213 12.88 11.42 -45.82
C ASN A 213 13.51 12.81 -46.07
N GLU A 214 14.25 13.35 -45.09
CA GLU A 214 14.96 14.62 -45.26
C GLU A 214 16.08 14.52 -46.33
N THR A 215 16.84 13.42 -46.30
CA THR A 215 17.90 13.17 -47.26
C THR A 215 17.32 13.05 -48.69
N GLN A 216 16.20 12.32 -48.84
CA GLN A 216 15.51 12.21 -50.12
C GLN A 216 14.96 13.56 -50.61
N LYS A 217 14.42 14.39 -49.71
CA LYS A 217 13.97 15.75 -50.06
C LYS A 217 15.11 16.63 -50.55
N LYS A 218 16.26 16.60 -49.86
CA LYS A 218 17.46 17.36 -50.27
C LYS A 218 17.98 16.90 -51.60
N LEU A 219 18.06 15.58 -51.86
CA LEU A 219 18.52 15.01 -53.12
C LEU A 219 17.59 15.41 -54.27
N LYS A 220 16.28 15.32 -54.09
CA LYS A 220 15.27 15.76 -55.10
C LYS A 220 15.39 17.25 -55.42
N HIS A 221 15.69 18.08 -54.40
CA HIS A 221 15.88 19.52 -54.60
C HIS A 221 17.16 19.82 -55.39
N GLN A 222 18.26 19.11 -55.13
CA GLN A 222 19.52 19.22 -55.86
C GLN A 222 19.37 18.79 -57.34
N LEU A 223 18.69 17.68 -57.60
CA LEU A 223 18.44 17.19 -58.93
C LEU A 223 17.57 18.18 -59.76
N LYS A 224 16.57 18.81 -59.12
CA LYS A 224 15.75 19.83 -59.79
C LYS A 224 16.50 21.12 -60.10
N SER A 225 17.48 21.49 -59.29
CA SER A 225 18.30 22.69 -59.56
C SER A 225 19.31 22.43 -60.70
N GLN A 226 19.86 21.23 -60.80
CA GLN A 226 20.77 20.84 -61.91
C GLN A 226 20.05 20.70 -63.23
N ALA A 227 18.79 20.32 -63.24
CA ALA A 227 18.00 20.18 -64.52
C ALA A 227 17.51 21.51 -65.06
N LYS A 228 17.77 22.64 -64.46
CA LYS A 228 17.39 23.98 -64.87
C LYS A 228 18.57 24.79 -65.47
N LEU A 229 19.75 24.21 -65.53
CA LEU A 229 20.95 24.77 -66.21
C LEU A 229 21.15 24.13 -67.56
#